data_70b15e5272d3fb83ff93ee7490f0ca41
#
_entry.id   70b15e5272d3fb83ff93ee7490f0ca41
#
_cell.length_a   1.000
_cell.length_b   1.000
_cell.length_c   1.000
_cell.angle_alpha   90.00
_cell.angle_beta   90.00
_cell.angle_gamma   90.00
#
_symmetry.space_group_name_H-M   'P 1'
#
loop_
_entity.id
_entity.type
_entity.pdbx_description
1 polymer ?
#
loop_
_entity_poly.entity_id
_entity_poly.type
_entity_poly.pdbx_seq_one_letter_code
_entity_poly.pdbx_strand_id
1 'polypeptide(L)' 'MNEENNKAKVAFYIFAQDEKGESQRIGTAFNHKKGNGINIVIGKSRYLAFPPKPKQ' A
#
# COMPACT_ATOMS: atom_id res chain seq x y z
N MET A 1 -16.70 -12.50 -9.51
CA MET A 1 -16.55 -12.18 -9.40
C MET A 1 -16.41 -11.33 -9.10
N ASN A 2 -16.27 -10.88 -8.92
CA ASN A 2 -16.24 -10.17 -8.61
C ASN A 2 -15.72 -9.12 -8.94
N GLU A 3 -16.24 -8.36 -9.16
CA GLU A 3 -15.96 -7.36 -9.67
C GLU A 3 -15.37 -6.43 -8.88
N GLU A 4 -15.57 -6.41 -7.80
CA GLU A 4 -14.95 -5.60 -6.94
C GLU A 4 -13.57 -5.71 -7.15
N ASN A 5 -13.16 -6.69 -7.60
CA ASN A 5 -11.83 -6.86 -7.81
C ASN A 5 -11.33 -5.90 -8.73
N ASN A 6 -12.09 -5.35 -9.56
CA ASN A 6 -11.58 -4.46 -10.47
C ASN A 6 -11.27 -3.18 -9.95
N LYS A 7 -11.78 -2.81 -8.84
CA LYS A 7 -11.58 -1.55 -8.34
C LYS A 7 -10.24 -1.32 -7.87
N ALA A 8 -9.75 -2.09 -7.05
CA ALA A 8 -8.48 -1.81 -6.47
C ALA A 8 -7.78 -3.07 -6.20
N LYS A 9 -6.79 -3.38 -6.95
CA LYS A 9 -6.04 -4.55 -6.71
C LYS A 9 -4.98 -4.26 -5.73
N VAL A 10 -4.76 -5.15 -4.81
CA VAL A 10 -3.76 -4.99 -3.80
C VAL A 10 -2.41 -5.10 -4.45
N ALA A 11 -1.58 -4.09 -4.31
CA ALA A 11 -0.26 -4.10 -4.86
C ALA A 11 0.71 -4.72 -3.88
N PHE A 12 0.56 -4.38 -2.59
CA PHE A 12 1.46 -4.90 -1.58
C PHE A 12 0.72 -5.09 -0.29
N TYR A 13 1.18 -6.02 0.53
CA TYR A 13 0.67 -6.13 1.88
C TYR A 13 1.78 -5.57 2.75
N ILE A 14 1.43 -4.84 3.77
CA ILE A 14 2.40 -4.20 4.62
C ILE A 14 2.52 -4.95 5.91
N PHE A 15 3.75 -5.29 6.30
CA PHE A 15 3.98 -6.03 7.50
C PHE A 15 4.89 -5.26 8.44
N ALA A 16 4.66 -5.41 9.70
CA ALA A 16 5.55 -4.85 10.68
C ALA A 16 6.39 -5.99 11.22
N GLN A 17 7.65 -5.76 11.44
CA GLN A 17 8.51 -6.80 11.95
C GLN A 17 9.00 -6.38 13.30
N ASP A 18 8.93 -7.25 14.29
CA ASP A 18 9.36 -6.88 15.62
C ASP A 18 10.80 -7.27 15.81
N GLU A 19 11.32 -7.07 16.98
CA GLU A 19 12.69 -7.35 17.25
C GLU A 19 13.03 -8.80 17.15
N LYS A 20 12.09 -9.66 17.32
CA LYS A 20 12.35 -11.06 17.24
C LYS A 20 12.28 -11.57 15.82
N GLY A 21 12.00 -10.69 14.90
CA GLY A 21 11.94 -11.13 13.53
C GLY A 21 10.58 -11.61 13.09
N GLU A 22 9.59 -11.55 13.96
CA GLU A 22 8.27 -11.98 13.57
C GLU A 22 7.59 -10.87 12.85
N SER A 23 6.79 -11.18 11.86
CA SER A 23 6.10 -10.14 11.13
C SER A 23 4.61 -10.35 11.18
N GLN A 24 3.88 -9.27 11.07
CA GLN A 24 2.46 -9.34 11.18
C GLN A 24 1.90 -8.35 10.20
N ARG A 25 0.90 -8.72 9.47
CA ARG A 25 0.34 -7.82 8.48
C ARG A 25 -0.41 -6.71 9.16
N ILE A 26 -0.07 -5.49 8.84
CA ILE A 26 -0.73 -4.36 9.45
C ILE A 26 -1.50 -3.54 8.45
N GLY A 27 -1.30 -3.73 7.18
CA GLY A 27 -2.02 -2.92 6.22
C GLY A 27 -1.89 -3.42 4.81
N THR A 28 -2.35 -2.58 3.91
CA THR A 28 -2.35 -2.92 2.50
C THR A 28 -1.98 -1.71 1.70
N ALA A 29 -1.44 -1.91 0.55
CA ALA A 29 -1.10 -0.81 -0.33
C ALA A 29 -1.68 -1.07 -1.71
N PHE A 30 -2.18 -0.01 -2.32
CA PHE A 30 -2.79 -0.10 -3.62
C PHE A 30 -2.17 0.91 -4.55
N ASN A 31 -2.12 0.60 -5.82
CA ASN A 31 -1.61 1.56 -6.78
C ASN A 31 -2.69 2.59 -7.08
N HIS A 32 -2.26 3.80 -7.36
CA HIS A 32 -3.20 4.81 -7.77
C HIS A 32 -3.66 4.46 -9.18
N LYS A 33 -4.85 4.84 -9.51
CA LYS A 33 -5.31 4.60 -10.82
C LYS A 33 -4.56 5.44 -11.78
N LYS A 34 -4.25 6.67 -11.41
CA LYS A 34 -3.50 7.52 -12.26
C LYS A 34 -2.29 7.93 -11.54
N GLY A 35 -1.21 8.04 -12.16
CA GLY A 35 -0.03 8.54 -11.54
C GLY A 35 0.81 7.45 -10.94
N ASN A 36 1.82 7.83 -10.23
CA ASN A 36 2.78 6.90 -9.70
C ASN A 36 2.67 6.66 -8.23
N GLY A 37 1.69 7.16 -7.60
CA GLY A 37 1.62 7.04 -6.16
C GLY A 37 1.01 5.75 -5.70
N ILE A 38 1.07 5.55 -4.42
CA ILE A 38 0.50 4.37 -3.81
C ILE A 38 -0.33 4.81 -2.63
N ASN A 39 -1.47 4.19 -2.45
CA ASN A 39 -2.30 4.43 -1.28
C ASN A 39 -1.98 3.36 -0.26
N ILE A 40 -1.72 3.73 0.96
CA ILE A 40 -1.40 2.80 2.01
C ILE A 40 -2.44 2.92 3.10
N VAL A 41 -3.02 1.79 3.47
CA VAL A 41 -4.04 1.80 4.50
C VAL A 41 -3.55 0.94 5.66
N ILE A 42 -3.45 1.53 6.83
CA ILE A 42 -3.02 0.81 8.00
C ILE A 42 -4.02 1.12 9.09
N GLY A 43 -4.78 0.13 9.50
CA GLY A 43 -5.79 0.34 10.51
C GLY A 43 -6.81 1.35 10.02
N LYS A 44 -6.97 2.42 10.72
CA LYS A 44 -7.90 3.43 10.32
C LYS A 44 -7.22 4.59 9.64
N SER A 45 -5.94 4.49 9.45
CA SER A 45 -5.18 5.56 8.86
C SER A 45 -4.89 5.33 7.40
N ARG A 46 -4.78 6.38 6.66
CA ARG A 46 -4.50 6.29 5.27
C ARG A 46 -3.31 7.14 4.97
N TYR A 47 -2.41 6.63 4.17
CA TYR A 47 -1.21 7.36 3.83
C TYR A 47 -1.02 7.34 2.32
N LEU A 48 -0.32 8.31 1.82
CA LEU A 48 -0.02 8.34 0.41
C LEU A 48 1.48 8.32 0.27
N ALA A 49 1.96 7.57 -0.68
CA ALA A 49 3.38 7.50 -0.92
C ALA A 49 3.63 7.83 -2.38
N PHE A 50 4.58 8.69 -2.64
CA PHE A 50 4.89 9.08 -4.01
C PHE A 50 6.37 8.91 -4.22
N PRO A 51 6.78 8.58 -5.43
CA PRO A 51 8.19 8.46 -5.70
C PRO A 51 8.83 9.82 -5.70
N PRO A 52 10.09 9.90 -5.41
CA PRO A 52 10.76 11.19 -5.40
C PRO A 52 10.80 11.74 -6.80
N LYS A 53 10.76 13.01 -6.92
CA LYS A 53 10.81 13.61 -8.20
C LYS A 53 12.17 13.49 -8.78
N PRO A 54 12.27 13.35 -10.06
CA PRO A 54 13.58 13.23 -10.67
C PRO A 54 14.30 14.54 -10.49
N LYS A 55 15.58 14.42 -10.33
CA LYS A 55 16.32 15.58 -10.19
C LYS A 55 16.40 16.30 -11.47
N GLN A 56 16.31 17.54 -11.45
CA GLN A 56 16.32 18.23 -12.68
C GLN A 56 17.62 18.77 -13.00
#